data_2417b3a531d6954110f77a4925528932
#
_entry.id   2417b3a531d6954110f77a4925528932
#
_cell.length_a   1.000
_cell.length_b   1.000
_cell.length_c   1.000
_cell.angle_alpha   90.00
_cell.angle_beta   90.00
_cell.angle_gamma   90.00
#
_symmetry.space_group_name_H-M   'P 1'
#
loop_
_entity.id
_entity.type
_entity.pdbx_description
1 polymer ?
#
loop_
_entity_poly.entity_id
_entity_poly.type
_entity_poly.pdbx_seq_one_letter_code
_entity_poly.pdbx_strand_id
1 'polypeptide(L)'
;HIADYRTIYSRAEFELDSPDDVYEAETTELIRRYLAGEKIPYLEMVYFQFGRYLLISCSRPGCMPANLQGVWNGAENAPWGAGYWFNINVQMNYWPVFNTNMAELFGAFADYFEATVPNGHRKASEFVLENNPSQYEEGEGACGWAIGRITGRLRRQVPTAAAAPETAVLHLS
;
A
#
# COMPACT_ATOMS: atom_id res chain seq x y z
N HIS A 1 -13.88 -12.65 -14.96
CA HIS A 1 -13.73 -11.82 -13.76
C HIS A 1 -13.99 -12.62 -12.48
N ILE A 2 -15.22 -13.14 -12.25
CA ILE A 2 -15.54 -13.89 -11.02
C ILE A 2 -14.63 -15.13 -10.85
N ALA A 3 -14.40 -15.89 -11.90
CA ALA A 3 -13.54 -17.07 -11.86
C ALA A 3 -12.09 -16.69 -11.49
N ASP A 4 -11.54 -15.65 -12.10
CA ASP A 4 -10.22 -15.13 -11.78
C ASP A 4 -10.12 -14.66 -10.32
N TYR A 5 -11.09 -13.89 -9.86
CA TYR A 5 -11.13 -13.43 -8.47
C TYR A 5 -11.14 -14.61 -7.48
N ARG A 6 -11.97 -15.63 -7.73
CA ARG A 6 -12.09 -16.82 -6.89
C ARG A 6 -10.79 -17.62 -6.78
N THR A 7 -9.91 -17.58 -7.78
CA THR A 7 -8.63 -18.30 -7.71
C THR A 7 -7.74 -17.84 -6.55
N ILE A 8 -7.90 -16.63 -6.10
CA ILE A 8 -7.18 -16.08 -4.94
C ILE A 8 -8.07 -16.06 -3.69
N TYR A 9 -9.30 -15.58 -3.83
CA TYR A 9 -10.21 -15.39 -2.71
C TYR A 9 -10.48 -16.68 -1.95
N SER A 10 -10.75 -17.79 -2.67
CA SER A 10 -11.09 -19.10 -2.08
C SER A 10 -9.91 -19.81 -1.39
N ARG A 11 -8.72 -19.24 -1.37
CA ARG A 11 -7.54 -19.86 -0.74
C ARG A 11 -7.47 -19.69 0.76
N ALA A 12 -8.25 -18.79 1.32
CA ALA A 12 -8.33 -18.57 2.75
C ALA A 12 -9.78 -18.37 3.17
N GLU A 13 -10.24 -19.30 3.99
CA GLU A 13 -11.54 -19.25 4.64
C GLU A 13 -11.35 -18.82 6.08
N PHE A 14 -12.26 -18.01 6.56
CA PHE A 14 -12.29 -17.55 7.93
C PHE A 14 -13.76 -17.49 8.35
N GLU A 15 -14.14 -18.39 9.25
CA GLU A 15 -15.50 -18.53 9.74
C GLU A 15 -15.53 -18.33 11.25
N LEU A 16 -16.53 -17.62 11.70
CA LEU A 16 -16.84 -17.42 13.12
C LEU A 16 -18.32 -17.74 13.35
N ASP A 17 -18.57 -18.54 14.37
CA ASP A 17 -19.94 -18.87 14.76
C ASP A 17 -20.73 -17.60 15.09
N SER A 18 -21.88 -17.47 14.46
CA SER A 18 -22.74 -16.32 14.61
C SER A 18 -24.21 -16.75 14.63
N PRO A 19 -25.09 -16.03 15.32
CA PRO A 19 -26.52 -16.27 15.27
C PRO A 19 -27.09 -16.13 13.86
N ASP A 20 -28.13 -16.89 13.52
CA ASP A 20 -28.71 -16.92 12.17
C ASP A 20 -29.26 -15.58 11.70
N ASP A 21 -29.76 -14.74 12.63
CA ASP A 21 -30.35 -13.43 12.32
C ASP A 21 -29.38 -12.45 11.69
N VAL A 22 -28.07 -12.61 11.90
CA VAL A 22 -27.06 -11.69 11.34
C VAL A 22 -26.80 -11.92 9.85
N TYR A 23 -27.05 -13.13 9.34
CA TYR A 23 -26.79 -13.46 7.94
C TYR A 23 -27.77 -12.81 6.96
N GLU A 24 -28.98 -12.51 7.43
CA GLU A 24 -30.03 -11.86 6.67
C GLU A 24 -30.07 -10.32 6.88
N ALA A 25 -29.33 -9.82 7.85
CA ALA A 25 -29.34 -8.41 8.19
C ALA A 25 -28.48 -7.57 7.23
N GLU A 26 -28.91 -6.35 6.95
CA GLU A 26 -28.12 -5.40 6.17
C GLU A 26 -26.85 -5.00 6.93
N THR A 27 -25.74 -4.83 6.20
CA THR A 27 -24.44 -4.46 6.79
C THR A 27 -24.50 -3.18 7.62
N THR A 28 -25.29 -2.20 7.18
CA THR A 28 -25.50 -0.93 7.93
C THR A 28 -26.15 -1.15 9.29
N GLU A 29 -27.10 -2.07 9.37
CA GLU A 29 -27.75 -2.46 10.63
C GLU A 29 -26.77 -3.22 11.54
N LEU A 30 -25.98 -4.14 10.99
CA LEU A 30 -24.95 -4.85 11.74
C LEU A 30 -23.91 -3.89 12.31
N ILE A 31 -23.47 -2.90 11.54
CA ILE A 31 -22.55 -1.86 12.03
C ILE A 31 -23.17 -1.06 13.17
N ARG A 32 -24.44 -0.68 13.06
CA ARG A 32 -25.17 0.06 14.11
C ARG A 32 -25.25 -0.75 15.41
N ARG A 33 -25.59 -2.05 15.32
CA ARG A 33 -25.63 -3.00 16.45
C ARG A 33 -24.25 -3.15 17.09
N TYR A 34 -23.23 -3.33 16.28
CA TYR A 34 -21.82 -3.44 16.73
C TYR A 34 -21.36 -2.18 17.48
N LEU A 35 -21.64 -0.99 16.95
CA LEU A 35 -21.34 0.28 17.61
C LEU A 35 -22.14 0.49 18.92
N ALA A 36 -23.29 -0.16 19.08
CA ALA A 36 -24.05 -0.21 20.32
C ALA A 36 -23.49 -1.20 21.36
N GLY A 37 -22.38 -1.92 21.03
CA GLY A 37 -21.69 -2.85 21.93
C GLY A 37 -22.11 -4.30 21.78
N GLU A 38 -22.90 -4.64 20.76
CA GLU A 38 -23.24 -6.02 20.45
C GLU A 38 -22.04 -6.75 19.84
N LYS A 39 -21.81 -7.99 20.25
CA LYS A 39 -20.78 -8.86 19.62
C LYS A 39 -21.37 -9.52 18.38
N ILE A 40 -20.82 -9.20 17.22
CA ILE A 40 -21.27 -9.72 15.93
C ILE A 40 -20.07 -10.33 15.20
N PRO A 41 -19.70 -11.60 15.49
CA PRO A 41 -18.55 -12.25 14.87
C PRO A 41 -18.63 -12.31 13.35
N TYR A 42 -19.83 -12.46 12.80
CA TYR A 42 -20.08 -12.39 11.36
C TYR A 42 -19.60 -11.07 10.73
N LEU A 43 -19.82 -9.93 11.39
CA LEU A 43 -19.35 -8.64 10.88
C LEU A 43 -17.82 -8.56 10.87
N GLU A 44 -17.15 -9.14 11.86
CA GLU A 44 -15.69 -9.23 11.91
C GLU A 44 -15.14 -10.12 10.78
N MET A 45 -15.80 -11.23 10.50
CA MET A 45 -15.51 -12.10 9.36
C MET A 45 -15.68 -11.37 8.03
N VAL A 46 -16.79 -10.67 7.85
CA VAL A 46 -17.06 -9.86 6.65
C VAL A 46 -16.02 -8.78 6.49
N TYR A 47 -15.62 -8.09 7.56
CA TYR A 47 -14.59 -7.05 7.53
C TYR A 47 -13.23 -7.61 7.09
N PHE A 48 -12.83 -8.75 7.63
CA PHE A 48 -11.61 -9.46 7.21
C PHE A 48 -11.64 -9.81 5.71
N GLN A 49 -12.72 -10.44 5.25
CA GLN A 49 -12.85 -10.83 3.85
C GLN A 49 -12.97 -9.62 2.91
N PHE A 50 -13.58 -8.53 3.37
CA PHE A 50 -13.65 -7.29 2.60
C PHE A 50 -12.27 -6.64 2.43
N GLY A 51 -11.42 -6.68 3.46
CA GLY A 51 -10.02 -6.24 3.34
C GLY A 51 -9.25 -7.03 2.29
N ARG A 52 -9.41 -8.37 2.25
CA ARG A 52 -8.85 -9.22 1.19
C ARG A 52 -9.41 -8.84 -0.19
N TYR A 53 -10.73 -8.67 -0.28
CA TYR A 53 -11.37 -8.25 -1.53
C TYR A 53 -10.78 -6.96 -2.09
N LEU A 54 -10.60 -5.95 -1.26
CA LEU A 54 -10.02 -4.68 -1.69
C LEU A 54 -8.62 -4.86 -2.28
N LEU A 55 -7.75 -5.62 -1.63
CA LEU A 55 -6.40 -5.83 -2.12
C LEU A 55 -6.36 -6.69 -3.39
N ILE A 56 -7.12 -7.79 -3.44
CA ILE A 56 -7.24 -8.63 -4.65
C ILE A 56 -7.72 -7.81 -5.86
N SER A 57 -8.60 -6.86 -5.63
CA SER A 57 -9.23 -6.06 -6.69
C SER A 57 -8.37 -4.89 -7.18
N CYS A 58 -7.38 -4.42 -6.40
CA CYS A 58 -6.57 -3.25 -6.74
C CYS A 58 -5.09 -3.53 -6.95
N SER A 59 -4.58 -4.73 -6.60
CA SER A 59 -3.17 -5.06 -6.71
C SER A 59 -2.98 -6.41 -7.41
N ARG A 60 -2.52 -6.37 -8.64
CA ARG A 60 -2.24 -7.57 -9.44
C ARG A 60 -0.85 -7.46 -10.07
N PRO A 61 -0.18 -8.58 -10.35
CA PRO A 61 1.08 -8.57 -11.09
C PRO A 61 0.97 -7.76 -12.40
N GLY A 62 1.94 -6.90 -12.65
CA GLY A 62 1.95 -6.01 -13.83
C GLY A 62 1.09 -4.76 -13.71
N CYS A 63 0.40 -4.54 -12.59
CA CYS A 63 -0.34 -3.31 -12.29
C CYS A 63 0.45 -2.41 -11.31
N MET A 64 -0.03 -1.17 -11.17
CA MET A 64 0.44 -0.30 -10.08
C MET A 64 -0.01 -0.86 -8.73
N PRO A 65 0.77 -0.69 -7.65
CA PRO A 65 0.36 -1.13 -6.33
C PRO A 65 -0.83 -0.31 -5.79
N ALA A 66 -1.44 -0.81 -4.71
CA ALA A 66 -2.47 -0.07 -3.98
C ALA A 66 -1.90 1.23 -3.40
N ASN A 67 -2.49 2.37 -3.77
CA ASN A 67 -2.18 3.67 -3.16
C ASN A 67 -2.96 3.86 -1.84
N LEU A 68 -2.96 5.07 -1.24
CA LEU A 68 -3.71 5.38 -0.02
C LEU A 68 -5.20 5.02 -0.06
N GLN A 69 -5.79 4.94 -1.25
CA GLN A 69 -7.21 4.67 -1.48
C GLN A 69 -7.43 3.40 -2.30
N GLY A 70 -6.42 2.54 -2.39
CA GLY A 70 -6.42 1.42 -3.33
C GLY A 70 -6.43 1.94 -4.77
N VAL A 71 -7.55 1.78 -5.46
CA VAL A 71 -7.82 2.36 -6.78
C VAL A 71 -9.14 3.13 -6.81
N TRP A 72 -9.82 3.22 -5.68
CA TRP A 72 -11.13 3.86 -5.55
C TRP A 72 -10.99 5.30 -5.08
N ASN A 73 -11.22 6.23 -5.97
CA ASN A 73 -11.30 7.65 -5.66
C ASN A 73 -12.36 8.30 -6.53
N GLY A 74 -13.38 8.84 -5.91
CA GLY A 74 -14.47 9.56 -6.58
C GLY A 74 -14.28 11.08 -6.65
N ALA A 75 -13.18 11.61 -6.11
CA ALA A 75 -12.91 13.03 -6.08
C ALA A 75 -11.87 13.42 -7.15
N GLU A 76 -12.05 14.56 -7.81
CA GLU A 76 -11.07 15.12 -8.74
C GLU A 76 -9.74 15.41 -8.01
N ASN A 77 -9.82 15.95 -6.82
CA ASN A 77 -8.70 16.15 -5.92
C ASN A 77 -8.78 15.15 -4.77
N ALA A 78 -8.09 14.02 -4.92
CA ALA A 78 -8.05 13.00 -3.89
C ALA A 78 -7.41 13.50 -2.59
N PRO A 79 -7.93 13.12 -1.40
CA PRO A 79 -7.24 13.35 -0.15
C PRO A 79 -5.80 12.85 -0.22
N TRP A 80 -4.86 13.69 0.22
CA TRP A 80 -3.40 13.43 0.12
C TRP A 80 -2.92 13.00 -1.29
N GLY A 81 -3.64 13.41 -2.33
CA GLY A 81 -3.30 13.12 -3.72
C GLY A 81 -3.40 11.65 -4.10
N ALA A 82 -4.03 10.79 -3.30
CA ALA A 82 -4.02 9.33 -3.46
C ALA A 82 -2.60 8.79 -3.73
N GLY A 83 -1.59 9.36 -3.06
CA GLY A 83 -0.17 9.08 -3.32
C GLY A 83 0.31 7.79 -2.68
N TYR A 84 1.54 7.39 -3.04
CA TYR A 84 2.26 6.31 -2.40
C TYR A 84 3.11 6.88 -1.26
N TRP A 85 2.64 6.70 -0.03
CA TRP A 85 3.28 7.22 1.16
C TRP A 85 4.20 6.15 1.73
N PHE A 86 5.51 6.28 1.47
CA PHE A 86 6.52 5.27 1.83
C PHE A 86 7.00 5.35 3.27
N ASN A 87 6.48 6.24 4.06
CA ASN A 87 6.82 6.28 5.48
C ASN A 87 6.18 5.14 6.29
N ILE A 88 5.00 4.61 5.86
CA ILE A 88 4.37 3.41 6.42
C ILE A 88 3.15 2.93 5.59
N ASN A 89 2.39 3.86 4.99
CA ASN A 89 1.05 3.55 4.48
C ASN A 89 1.06 2.50 3.37
N VAL A 90 1.90 2.67 2.35
CA VAL A 90 1.96 1.69 1.25
C VAL A 90 2.43 0.33 1.74
N GLN A 91 3.36 0.26 2.69
CA GLN A 91 3.82 -1.00 3.28
C GLN A 91 2.69 -1.70 4.04
N MET A 92 1.90 -0.95 4.82
CA MET A 92 0.77 -1.50 5.57
C MET A 92 -0.28 -2.15 4.67
N ASN A 93 -0.52 -1.60 3.47
CA ASN A 93 -1.44 -2.20 2.50
C ASN A 93 -1.05 -3.65 2.14
N TYR A 94 0.25 -3.99 2.23
CA TYR A 94 0.77 -5.29 1.85
C TYR A 94 1.11 -6.22 3.02
N TRP A 95 0.98 -5.77 4.27
CA TRP A 95 1.24 -6.63 5.43
C TRP A 95 0.44 -7.94 5.43
N PRO A 96 -0.83 -7.96 5.03
CA PRO A 96 -1.61 -9.19 5.07
C PRO A 96 -1.33 -10.18 3.94
N VAL A 97 -0.61 -9.83 2.88
CA VAL A 97 -0.53 -10.65 1.67
C VAL A 97 -0.01 -12.07 1.91
N PHE A 98 1.00 -12.21 2.78
CA PHE A 98 1.58 -13.52 3.06
C PHE A 98 0.74 -14.33 4.04
N ASN A 99 0.20 -13.68 5.07
CA ASN A 99 -0.59 -14.35 6.12
C ASN A 99 -1.99 -14.77 5.64
N THR A 100 -2.46 -14.20 4.53
CA THR A 100 -3.81 -14.46 4.00
C THR A 100 -3.78 -15.14 2.64
N ASN A 101 -2.65 -15.79 2.30
CA ASN A 101 -2.46 -16.59 1.08
C ASN A 101 -2.71 -15.80 -0.22
N MET A 102 -2.12 -14.60 -0.31
CA MET A 102 -2.22 -13.69 -1.47
C MET A 102 -0.84 -13.19 -1.92
N ALA A 103 0.22 -13.99 -1.74
CA ALA A 103 1.61 -13.57 -1.93
C ALA A 103 1.91 -12.97 -3.32
N GLU A 104 1.24 -13.44 -4.39
CA GLU A 104 1.42 -12.92 -5.73
C GLU A 104 1.01 -11.45 -5.89
N LEU A 105 0.13 -10.93 -5.03
CA LEU A 105 -0.27 -9.51 -5.06
C LEU A 105 0.87 -8.59 -4.65
N PHE A 106 1.86 -9.13 -3.92
CA PHE A 106 3.06 -8.38 -3.55
C PHE A 106 3.91 -8.01 -4.77
N GLY A 107 3.79 -8.74 -5.89
CA GLY A 107 4.51 -8.45 -7.13
C GLY A 107 4.32 -7.02 -7.60
N ALA A 108 3.09 -6.48 -7.56
CA ALA A 108 2.82 -5.10 -7.95
C ALA A 108 3.60 -4.07 -7.09
N PHE A 109 3.75 -4.34 -5.80
CA PHE A 109 4.55 -3.50 -4.90
C PHE A 109 6.05 -3.64 -5.19
N ALA A 110 6.55 -4.86 -5.37
CA ALA A 110 7.96 -5.12 -5.64
C ALA A 110 8.40 -4.47 -6.96
N ASP A 111 7.66 -4.69 -8.05
CA ASP A 111 7.95 -4.11 -9.37
C ASP A 111 7.99 -2.57 -9.32
N TYR A 112 7.03 -1.98 -8.62
CA TYR A 112 6.99 -0.52 -8.44
C TYR A 112 8.20 -0.03 -7.64
N PHE A 113 8.55 -0.74 -6.58
CA PHE A 113 9.67 -0.38 -5.73
C PHE A 113 10.99 -0.48 -6.49
N GLU A 114 11.22 -1.56 -7.23
CA GLU A 114 12.39 -1.72 -8.10
C GLU A 114 12.49 -0.60 -9.14
N ALA A 115 11.38 -0.20 -9.75
CA ALA A 115 11.34 0.89 -10.70
C ALA A 115 11.73 2.25 -10.10
N THR A 116 11.67 2.42 -8.77
CA THR A 116 12.09 3.64 -8.08
C THR A 116 13.59 3.69 -7.77
N VAL A 117 14.27 2.54 -7.75
CA VAL A 117 15.68 2.42 -7.34
C VAL A 117 16.63 3.34 -8.11
N PRO A 118 16.61 3.45 -9.46
CA PRO A 118 17.50 4.35 -10.18
C PRO A 118 17.34 5.82 -9.76
N ASN A 119 16.10 6.24 -9.56
CA ASN A 119 15.82 7.59 -9.07
C ASN A 119 16.23 7.76 -7.60
N GLY A 120 16.10 6.71 -6.80
CA GLY A 120 16.55 6.66 -5.42
C GLY A 120 18.06 6.83 -5.28
N HIS A 121 18.86 6.17 -6.11
CA HIS A 121 20.32 6.37 -6.17
C HIS A 121 20.69 7.82 -6.52
N ARG A 122 20.03 8.37 -7.54
CA ARG A 122 20.26 9.79 -7.89
C ARG A 122 19.94 10.72 -6.72
N LYS A 123 18.81 10.51 -6.04
CA LYS A 123 18.41 11.31 -4.88
C LYS A 123 19.36 11.15 -3.70
N ALA A 124 19.84 9.95 -3.44
CA ALA A 124 20.83 9.71 -2.39
C ALA A 124 22.14 10.46 -2.71
N SER A 125 22.61 10.40 -3.95
CA SER A 125 23.82 11.10 -4.40
C SER A 125 23.65 12.62 -4.29
N GLU A 126 22.54 13.20 -4.74
CA GLU A 126 22.23 14.62 -4.58
C GLU A 126 22.26 15.03 -3.11
N PHE A 127 21.60 14.25 -2.24
CA PHE A 127 21.54 14.53 -0.81
C PHE A 127 22.91 14.48 -0.13
N VAL A 128 23.74 13.48 -0.45
CA VAL A 128 25.09 13.36 0.12
C VAL A 128 25.96 14.50 -0.36
N LEU A 129 25.92 14.85 -1.64
CA LEU A 129 26.70 15.96 -2.19
C LEU A 129 26.35 17.30 -1.53
N GLU A 130 25.06 17.53 -1.23
CA GLU A 130 24.59 18.77 -0.59
C GLU A 130 24.93 18.83 0.91
N ASN A 131 24.82 17.69 1.63
CA ASN A 131 24.86 17.70 3.10
C ASN A 131 26.14 17.11 3.70
N ASN A 132 26.85 16.25 2.95
CA ASN A 132 28.09 15.62 3.39
C ASN A 132 29.01 15.30 2.19
N PRO A 133 29.52 16.31 1.50
CA PRO A 133 30.27 16.15 0.25
C PRO A 133 31.53 15.30 0.41
N SER A 134 32.09 15.21 1.62
CA SER A 134 33.26 14.35 1.87
C SER A 134 33.00 12.84 1.76
N GLN A 135 31.74 12.44 1.73
CA GLN A 135 31.30 11.05 1.53
C GLN A 135 30.82 10.78 0.10
N TYR A 136 30.94 11.76 -0.78
CA TYR A 136 30.57 11.63 -2.18
C TYR A 136 31.81 11.27 -3.01
N GLU A 137 31.73 10.15 -3.73
CA GLU A 137 32.78 9.70 -4.66
C GLU A 137 32.37 10.05 -6.10
N GLU A 138 33.24 10.82 -6.77
CA GLU A 138 32.98 11.25 -8.15
C GLU A 138 32.97 10.00 -9.09
N GLY A 139 31.87 9.81 -9.81
CA GLY A 139 31.67 8.67 -10.71
C GLY A 139 30.94 7.47 -10.08
N GLU A 140 31.00 7.29 -8.78
CA GLU A 140 30.28 6.23 -8.06
C GLU A 140 29.04 6.74 -7.32
N GLY A 141 29.01 8.05 -7.02
CA GLY A 141 27.94 8.67 -6.26
C GLY A 141 27.93 8.25 -4.78
N ALA A 142 26.76 8.17 -4.18
CA ALA A 142 26.61 7.65 -2.84
C ALA A 142 26.29 6.16 -2.89
N CYS A 143 26.93 5.37 -2.01
CA CYS A 143 26.59 3.96 -1.81
C CYS A 143 25.23 3.86 -1.13
N GLY A 144 24.16 3.65 -1.88
CA GLY A 144 22.82 3.50 -1.36
C GLY A 144 21.76 4.19 -2.21
N TRP A 145 20.54 4.19 -1.72
CA TRP A 145 19.43 4.86 -2.37
C TRP A 145 18.49 5.47 -1.33
N ALA A 146 17.77 6.50 -1.73
CA ALA A 146 16.80 7.16 -0.89
C ALA A 146 15.51 7.39 -1.66
N ILE A 147 14.37 7.20 -1.00
CA ILE A 147 13.06 7.47 -1.56
C ILE A 147 12.37 8.55 -0.72
N GLY A 148 11.74 9.51 -1.38
CA GLY A 148 10.94 10.50 -0.67
C GLY A 148 9.70 9.88 -0.03
N ARG A 149 9.22 10.48 1.05
CA ARG A 149 8.03 10.04 1.78
C ARG A 149 6.80 9.86 0.90
N ILE A 150 6.67 10.69 -0.13
CA ILE A 150 5.57 10.64 -1.09
C ILE A 150 6.14 10.45 -2.48
N THR A 151 5.70 9.40 -3.17
CA THR A 151 5.87 9.29 -4.61
C THR A 151 4.50 9.36 -5.26
N GLY A 152 4.32 10.31 -6.17
CA GLY A 152 3.18 10.35 -7.06
C GLY A 152 3.37 9.39 -8.24
N ARG A 153 2.40 9.34 -9.14
CA ARG A 153 2.55 8.66 -10.44
C ARG A 153 3.88 9.08 -11.08
N LEU A 154 4.55 8.15 -11.76
CA LEU A 154 5.74 8.38 -12.58
C LEU A 154 5.45 9.36 -13.75
N ARG A 155 4.89 10.51 -13.46
CA ARG A 155 4.92 11.65 -14.33
C ARG A 155 6.05 12.56 -13.86
N ARG A 156 6.88 13.02 -14.80
CA ARG A 156 7.94 14.01 -14.65
C ARG A 156 7.73 14.85 -13.38
N GLN A 157 8.61 14.67 -12.40
CA GLN A 157 8.64 15.56 -11.23
C GLN A 157 8.96 16.97 -11.72
N VAL A 158 7.94 17.83 -11.72
CA VAL A 158 8.18 19.26 -11.60
C VAL A 158 8.63 19.47 -10.15
N PRO A 159 9.77 20.11 -9.90
CA PRO A 159 10.19 20.40 -8.53
C PRO A 159 9.18 21.38 -7.92
N THR A 160 8.32 20.91 -7.04
CA THR A 160 7.62 21.81 -6.13
C THR A 160 8.61 22.15 -5.00
N ALA A 161 9.12 23.36 -5.05
CA ALA A 161 9.82 23.98 -3.94
C ALA A 161 8.88 23.98 -2.71
N ALA A 162 9.45 23.62 -1.55
CA ALA A 162 8.86 23.67 -0.22
C ALA A 162 8.12 22.41 0.28
N ALA A 163 8.88 21.37 0.57
CA ALA A 163 8.63 20.50 1.73
C ALA A 163 9.99 20.01 2.21
N ALA A 164 10.33 20.27 3.46
CA ALA A 164 11.56 19.79 4.06
C ALA A 164 11.71 18.27 3.87
N PRO A 165 12.89 17.76 3.51
CA PRO A 165 13.06 16.33 3.21
C PRO A 165 13.16 15.55 4.51
N GLU A 166 12.08 14.88 4.91
CA GLU A 166 12.21 13.69 5.72
C GLU A 166 12.61 12.54 4.79
N THR A 167 13.88 12.36 4.62
CA THR A 167 14.46 11.29 3.80
C THR A 167 14.73 10.08 4.70
N ALA A 168 14.03 8.98 4.47
CA ALA A 168 14.41 7.71 5.07
C ALA A 168 15.57 7.11 4.24
N VAL A 169 16.74 6.96 4.85
CA VAL A 169 17.87 6.23 4.26
C VAL A 169 17.82 4.80 4.78
N LEU A 170 17.58 3.86 3.89
CA LEU A 170 17.70 2.44 4.19
C LEU A 170 19.11 1.97 3.79
N HIS A 171 19.93 1.59 4.77
CA HIS A 171 21.17 0.89 4.51
C HIS A 171 20.86 -0.61 4.38
N LEU A 172 21.15 -1.16 3.21
CA LEU A 172 21.25 -2.61 3.02
C LEU A 172 22.74 -2.96 3.12
N SER A 173 23.09 -3.60 4.22
CA SER A 173 24.40 -4.26 4.41
C SER A 173 24.37 -5.65 3.77
#